data_f992ce4694d6ae1939c68b5d2801af4e
#
_entry.id   f992ce4694d6ae1939c68b5d2801af4e
#
_cell.length_a   1.000
_cell.length_b   1.000
_cell.length_c   1.000
_cell.angle_alpha   90.00
_cell.angle_beta   90.00
_cell.angle_gamma   90.00
#
_symmetry.space_group_name_H-M   'P 1'
#
loop_
_entity.id
_entity.type
_entity.pdbx_description
1 polymer ?
#
loop_
_entity_poly.entity_id
_entity_poly.type
_entity_poly.pdbx_seq_one_letter_code
_entity_poly.pdbx_strand_id
1 'polypeptide(L)'
;MRFLTPLVLLFAAAAGAAETVRFFAMDTAARQAPAEAAAVLAELGYDGFGGRPATAKAFAAELGKRQVTFVNAYHVTKFAHDAMELPADLVQAIQALEGLDATLWLGIQQVRLPAGIKAGPTAGDTVVVPALKQALVLARAKRVKVSLYPHAGFWAESVDTCLRVANAVDDPDLGVTFNLCHWLKVEGAERDPVPVIKAALPRLNFITINGADGGDTRKLGWDKLIQPLGRGTFDVKTFVANARAAGYRGPFGFQGYAIKMDPKALLKETMEAWKGMVK
;
A
#
# COMPACT_ATOMS: atom_id res chain seq x y z
N MET A 1 -43.34 53.58 -10.54
CA MET A 1 -42.97 52.28 -11.15
C MET A 1 -41.48 52.09 -11.03
N ARG A 2 -41.03 51.19 -10.14
CA ARG A 2 -39.63 50.85 -9.98
C ARG A 2 -39.39 49.52 -10.70
N PHE A 3 -38.56 49.54 -11.74
CA PHE A 3 -38.15 48.34 -12.47
C PHE A 3 -37.08 47.59 -11.67
N LEU A 4 -37.37 46.36 -11.24
CA LEU A 4 -36.43 45.42 -10.68
C LEU A 4 -35.74 44.66 -11.84
N THR A 5 -34.46 44.87 -12.02
CA THR A 5 -33.63 44.10 -12.95
C THR A 5 -33.21 42.79 -12.29
N PRO A 6 -33.45 41.61 -12.90
CA PRO A 6 -33.01 40.35 -12.32
C PRO A 6 -31.50 40.21 -12.46
N LEU A 7 -30.84 39.95 -11.34
CA LEU A 7 -29.40 39.57 -11.28
C LEU A 7 -29.28 38.10 -11.68
N VAL A 8 -28.76 37.86 -12.89
CA VAL A 8 -28.41 36.50 -13.36
C VAL A 8 -27.07 36.15 -12.77
N LEU A 9 -27.03 35.25 -11.76
CA LEU A 9 -25.85 34.64 -11.23
C LEU A 9 -25.37 33.54 -12.20
N LEU A 10 -24.35 33.86 -13.01
CA LEU A 10 -23.60 32.83 -13.77
C LEU A 10 -22.75 32.01 -12.78
N PHE A 11 -23.17 30.78 -12.51
CA PHE A 11 -22.29 29.79 -11.92
C PHE A 11 -21.28 29.32 -12.99
N ALA A 12 -20.07 29.87 -12.94
CA ALA A 12 -18.96 29.29 -13.66
C ALA A 12 -18.60 27.95 -13.02
N ALA A 13 -18.93 26.86 -13.68
CA ALA A 13 -18.41 25.54 -13.33
C ALA A 13 -16.90 25.60 -13.52
N ALA A 14 -16.13 25.65 -12.42
CA ALA A 14 -14.70 25.42 -12.46
C ALA A 14 -14.48 24.00 -12.99
N ALA A 15 -13.97 23.89 -14.22
CA ALA A 15 -13.47 22.63 -14.73
C ALA A 15 -12.33 22.22 -13.79
N GLY A 16 -12.59 21.31 -12.88
CA GLY A 16 -11.60 20.76 -11.96
C GLY A 16 -10.47 20.17 -12.80
N ALA A 17 -9.25 20.62 -12.59
CA ALA A 17 -8.07 19.97 -13.16
C ALA A 17 -8.16 18.49 -12.81
N ALA A 18 -7.99 17.60 -13.79
CA ALA A 18 -8.05 16.17 -13.58
C ALA A 18 -7.04 15.80 -12.47
N GLU A 19 -7.54 15.24 -11.37
CA GLU A 19 -6.70 14.89 -10.21
C GLU A 19 -5.63 13.90 -10.65
N THR A 20 -4.36 14.31 -10.55
CA THR A 20 -3.22 13.47 -10.96
C THR A 20 -3.11 12.27 -10.02
N VAL A 21 -3.28 11.07 -10.54
CA VAL A 21 -3.16 9.83 -9.76
C VAL A 21 -1.70 9.50 -9.57
N ARG A 22 -1.20 9.58 -8.33
CA ARG A 22 0.19 9.31 -7.99
C ARG A 22 0.54 7.83 -8.16
N PHE A 23 1.73 7.57 -8.71
CA PHE A 23 2.23 6.21 -8.93
C PHE A 23 3.66 6.05 -8.42
N PHE A 24 3.90 5.02 -7.62
CA PHE A 24 5.22 4.74 -7.05
C PHE A 24 5.67 3.31 -7.36
N ALA A 25 6.98 3.06 -7.32
CA ALA A 25 7.57 1.73 -7.45
C ALA A 25 7.99 1.19 -6.08
N MET A 26 7.84 -0.11 -5.85
CA MET A 26 8.43 -0.78 -4.70
C MET A 26 9.88 -1.19 -4.98
N ASP A 27 10.67 -1.37 -3.92
CA ASP A 27 12.06 -1.86 -3.95
C ASP A 27 12.22 -3.21 -4.66
N THR A 28 11.16 -4.00 -4.71
CA THR A 28 11.09 -5.27 -5.44
C THR A 28 11.24 -5.10 -6.95
N ALA A 29 10.94 -3.92 -7.49
CA ALA A 29 11.11 -3.57 -8.90
C ALA A 29 12.33 -2.67 -9.13
N ALA A 30 12.54 -1.65 -8.29
CA ALA A 30 13.67 -0.71 -8.36
C ALA A 30 14.81 -1.21 -7.44
N ARG A 31 15.55 -2.20 -7.93
CA ARG A 31 16.56 -2.95 -7.15
C ARG A 31 17.98 -2.35 -7.21
N GLN A 32 18.15 -1.21 -7.87
CA GLN A 32 19.43 -0.53 -8.01
C GLN A 32 19.87 0.13 -6.69
N ALA A 33 21.10 0.61 -6.64
CA ALA A 33 21.59 1.48 -5.57
C ALA A 33 20.76 2.79 -5.49
N PRO A 34 20.70 3.44 -4.32
CA PRO A 34 19.79 4.59 -4.13
C PRO A 34 19.91 5.69 -5.18
N ALA A 35 21.13 6.09 -5.54
CA ALA A 35 21.34 7.18 -6.52
C ALA A 35 20.88 6.78 -7.92
N GLU A 36 21.12 5.56 -8.35
CA GLU A 36 20.73 5.01 -9.65
C GLU A 36 19.20 4.83 -9.72
N ALA A 37 18.61 4.19 -8.69
CA ALA A 37 17.17 4.02 -8.61
C ALA A 37 16.44 5.37 -8.65
N ALA A 38 16.90 6.35 -7.88
CA ALA A 38 16.32 7.68 -7.88
C ALA A 38 16.41 8.39 -9.25
N ALA A 39 17.53 8.20 -9.98
CA ALA A 39 17.67 8.73 -11.33
C ALA A 39 16.69 8.09 -12.31
N VAL A 40 16.59 6.76 -12.30
CA VAL A 40 15.67 6.01 -13.16
C VAL A 40 14.20 6.35 -12.87
N LEU A 41 13.82 6.41 -11.59
CA LEU A 41 12.44 6.74 -11.20
C LEU A 41 12.04 8.15 -11.66
N ALA A 42 12.92 9.14 -11.45
CA ALA A 42 12.67 10.51 -11.91
C ALA A 42 12.61 10.61 -13.45
N GLU A 43 13.54 9.96 -14.17
CA GLU A 43 13.56 9.92 -15.64
C GLU A 43 12.24 9.35 -16.20
N LEU A 44 11.70 8.32 -15.58
CA LEU A 44 10.48 7.65 -16.04
C LEU A 44 9.19 8.34 -15.57
N GLY A 45 9.27 9.27 -14.61
CA GLY A 45 8.13 10.02 -14.09
C GLY A 45 7.34 9.32 -12.99
N TYR A 46 8.01 8.53 -12.14
CA TYR A 46 7.43 8.01 -10.92
C TYR A 46 7.33 9.10 -9.85
N ASP A 47 6.20 9.16 -9.14
CA ASP A 47 5.97 10.12 -8.06
C ASP A 47 6.67 9.70 -6.75
N GLY A 48 6.94 8.41 -6.59
CA GLY A 48 7.46 7.89 -5.34
C GLY A 48 8.13 6.53 -5.41
N PHE A 49 8.70 6.16 -4.27
CA PHE A 49 9.36 4.89 -4.03
C PHE A 49 9.00 4.34 -2.66
N GLY A 50 8.73 3.03 -2.60
CA GLY A 50 8.56 2.26 -1.37
C GLY A 50 9.74 1.31 -1.16
N GLY A 51 10.35 1.33 0.03
CA GLY A 51 11.56 0.57 0.31
C GLY A 51 11.52 -0.23 1.60
N ARG A 52 12.67 -0.28 2.27
CA ARG A 52 12.88 -0.96 3.55
C ARG A 52 13.36 0.02 4.61
N PRO A 53 13.01 -0.19 5.91
CA PRO A 53 13.47 0.69 6.98
C PRO A 53 15.00 0.88 6.99
N ALA A 54 15.76 -0.20 6.84
CA ALA A 54 17.21 -0.18 6.91
C ALA A 54 17.90 0.74 5.86
N THR A 55 17.27 0.97 4.71
CA THR A 55 17.81 1.78 3.63
C THR A 55 17.04 3.09 3.40
N ALA A 56 16.01 3.35 4.21
CA ALA A 56 15.06 4.45 4.01
C ALA A 56 15.75 5.82 3.90
N LYS A 57 16.64 6.14 4.83
CA LYS A 57 17.34 7.43 4.85
C LYS A 57 18.22 7.65 3.62
N ALA A 58 18.94 6.60 3.17
CA ALA A 58 19.78 6.68 1.97
C ALA A 58 18.94 6.89 0.71
N PHE A 59 17.84 6.15 0.56
CA PHE A 59 16.90 6.35 -0.56
C PHE A 59 16.24 7.73 -0.49
N ALA A 60 15.71 8.14 0.66
CA ALA A 60 15.04 9.43 0.80
C ALA A 60 15.95 10.61 0.43
N ALA A 61 17.24 10.54 0.80
CA ALA A 61 18.22 11.57 0.44
C ALA A 61 18.43 11.68 -1.08
N GLU A 62 18.56 10.56 -1.79
CA GLU A 62 18.77 10.55 -3.24
C GLU A 62 17.50 10.88 -4.04
N LEU A 63 16.36 10.40 -3.59
CA LEU A 63 15.04 10.68 -4.18
C LEU A 63 14.69 12.16 -4.06
N GLY A 64 14.92 12.77 -2.88
CA GLY A 64 14.62 14.18 -2.62
C GLY A 64 15.37 15.14 -3.55
N LYS A 65 16.61 14.80 -3.96
CA LYS A 65 17.37 15.59 -4.97
C LYS A 65 16.67 15.64 -6.33
N ARG A 66 15.70 14.77 -6.59
CA ARG A 66 15.02 14.57 -7.88
C ARG A 66 13.50 14.76 -7.79
N GLN A 67 12.99 15.27 -6.67
CA GLN A 67 11.56 15.49 -6.43
C GLN A 67 10.72 14.19 -6.48
N VAL A 68 11.33 13.04 -6.21
CA VAL A 68 10.65 11.76 -6.01
C VAL A 68 10.50 11.53 -4.50
N THR A 69 9.33 11.09 -4.06
CA THR A 69 9.04 10.92 -2.63
C THR A 69 9.38 9.52 -2.14
N PHE A 70 10.04 9.39 -0.99
CA PHE A 70 10.07 8.11 -0.26
C PHE A 70 8.75 7.95 0.50
N VAL A 71 7.84 7.09 0.00
CA VAL A 71 6.44 7.07 0.47
C VAL A 71 6.17 6.07 1.59
N ASN A 72 6.85 4.93 1.58
CA ASN A 72 6.65 3.88 2.58
C ASN A 72 7.87 2.97 2.74
N ALA A 73 7.88 2.22 3.86
CA ALA A 73 8.84 1.14 4.07
C ALA A 73 8.13 -0.13 4.55
N TYR A 74 8.38 -1.25 3.88
CA TYR A 74 7.80 -2.55 4.24
C TYR A 74 8.61 -3.23 5.33
N HIS A 75 7.92 -3.64 6.40
CA HIS A 75 8.47 -4.38 7.52
C HIS A 75 7.53 -5.53 7.92
N VAL A 76 8.11 -6.64 8.36
CA VAL A 76 7.38 -7.82 8.84
C VAL A 76 7.71 -8.05 10.29
N THR A 77 6.68 -8.27 11.11
CA THR A 77 6.84 -8.53 12.55
C THR A 77 6.01 -9.73 13.00
N LYS A 78 6.28 -10.18 14.22
CA LYS A 78 5.52 -11.21 14.93
C LYS A 78 5.15 -10.68 16.31
N PHE A 79 3.93 -10.98 16.76
CA PHE A 79 3.49 -10.64 18.11
C PHE A 79 3.34 -11.88 18.98
N ALA A 80 3.45 -11.71 20.29
CA ALA A 80 3.29 -12.79 21.26
C ALA A 80 2.54 -12.29 22.50
N HIS A 81 1.64 -13.11 23.02
CA HIS A 81 0.79 -12.77 24.17
C HIS A 81 1.54 -12.50 25.47
N ASP A 82 2.72 -13.07 25.61
CA ASP A 82 3.59 -12.96 26.79
C ASP A 82 4.73 -11.92 26.62
N ALA A 83 4.73 -11.18 25.51
CA ALA A 83 5.69 -10.10 25.31
C ALA A 83 5.27 -8.87 26.13
N MET A 84 6.16 -8.42 27.01
CA MET A 84 5.98 -7.19 27.81
C MET A 84 6.29 -5.92 27.01
N GLU A 85 7.08 -6.06 25.94
CA GLU A 85 7.56 -4.98 25.12
C GLU A 85 7.29 -5.26 23.64
N LEU A 86 7.34 -4.20 22.83
CA LEU A 86 7.27 -4.32 21.38
C LEU A 86 8.46 -5.12 20.83
N PRO A 87 8.28 -5.87 19.75
CA PRO A 87 9.40 -6.51 19.04
C PRO A 87 10.48 -5.49 18.70
N ALA A 88 11.74 -5.79 19.02
CA ALA A 88 12.87 -4.88 18.84
C ALA A 88 13.05 -4.47 17.36
N ASP A 89 12.79 -5.38 16.44
CA ASP A 89 12.80 -5.12 14.99
C ASP A 89 11.74 -4.10 14.56
N LEU A 90 10.54 -4.14 15.16
CA LEU A 90 9.48 -3.16 14.91
C LEU A 90 9.88 -1.78 15.46
N VAL A 91 10.44 -1.72 16.68
CA VAL A 91 10.95 -0.47 17.26
C VAL A 91 12.01 0.15 16.36
N GLN A 92 12.99 -0.64 15.89
CA GLN A 92 14.04 -0.19 14.98
C GLN A 92 13.47 0.28 13.64
N ALA A 93 12.47 -0.42 13.09
CA ALA A 93 11.82 -0.03 11.84
C ALA A 93 11.13 1.35 11.96
N ILE A 94 10.43 1.60 13.06
CA ILE A 94 9.80 2.91 13.32
C ILE A 94 10.86 4.00 13.46
N GLN A 95 11.93 3.75 14.23
CA GLN A 95 13.02 4.71 14.44
C GLN A 95 13.76 5.05 13.14
N ALA A 96 13.94 4.08 12.25
CA ALA A 96 14.61 4.28 10.97
C ALA A 96 13.86 5.26 10.04
N LEU A 97 12.54 5.39 10.21
CA LEU A 97 11.69 6.28 9.42
C LEU A 97 11.52 7.69 10.01
N GLU A 98 12.09 7.95 11.19
CA GLU A 98 11.99 9.25 11.85
C GLU A 98 12.42 10.39 10.92
N GLY A 99 11.53 11.37 10.74
CA GLY A 99 11.78 12.57 9.95
C GLY A 99 11.60 12.41 8.44
N LEU A 100 11.15 11.24 7.93
CA LEU A 100 10.98 11.00 6.50
C LEU A 100 9.56 11.27 5.98
N ASP A 101 8.60 11.55 6.86
CA ASP A 101 7.17 11.67 6.50
C ASP A 101 6.65 10.45 5.71
N ALA A 102 7.18 9.28 6.03
CA ALA A 102 6.88 8.02 5.37
C ALA A 102 5.96 7.14 6.20
N THR A 103 5.26 6.22 5.54
CA THR A 103 4.39 5.25 6.21
C THR A 103 5.12 3.92 6.39
N LEU A 104 5.09 3.37 7.61
CA LEU A 104 5.52 1.99 7.84
C LEU A 104 4.42 1.02 7.36
N TRP A 105 4.72 0.21 6.34
CA TRP A 105 3.87 -0.91 5.94
C TRP A 105 4.18 -2.12 6.80
N LEU A 106 3.23 -2.51 7.61
CA LEU A 106 3.42 -3.53 8.62
C LEU A 106 2.70 -4.83 8.26
N GLY A 107 3.46 -5.84 7.85
CA GLY A 107 2.99 -7.21 7.71
C GLY A 107 3.06 -7.93 9.06
N ILE A 108 1.95 -8.48 9.55
CA ILE A 108 1.91 -9.29 10.77
C ILE A 108 1.96 -10.76 10.37
N GLN A 109 3.17 -11.34 10.44
CA GLN A 109 3.41 -12.69 9.95
C GLN A 109 2.80 -13.76 10.86
N GLN A 110 2.93 -13.59 12.17
CA GLN A 110 2.52 -14.59 13.15
C GLN A 110 2.07 -13.94 14.45
N VAL A 111 1.09 -14.57 15.08
CA VAL A 111 0.65 -14.21 16.44
C VAL A 111 0.72 -15.46 17.32
N ARG A 112 1.55 -15.43 18.36
CA ARG A 112 1.61 -16.49 19.35
C ARG A 112 0.55 -16.25 20.42
N LEU A 113 -0.42 -17.16 20.49
CA LEU A 113 -1.54 -17.11 21.43
C LEU A 113 -1.17 -17.72 22.79
N PRO A 114 -1.91 -17.40 23.87
CA PRO A 114 -1.85 -18.11 25.13
C PRO A 114 -2.08 -19.62 24.96
N ALA A 115 -1.48 -20.42 25.85
CA ALA A 115 -1.73 -21.86 25.87
C ALA A 115 -3.23 -22.14 26.08
N GLY A 116 -3.76 -23.11 25.35
CA GLY A 116 -5.17 -23.49 25.40
C GLY A 116 -6.13 -22.62 24.58
N ILE A 117 -5.68 -21.48 24.05
CA ILE A 117 -6.50 -20.68 23.13
C ILE A 117 -6.44 -21.30 21.72
N LYS A 118 -7.61 -21.71 21.22
CA LYS A 118 -7.72 -22.26 19.86
C LYS A 118 -7.53 -21.17 18.82
N ALA A 119 -6.70 -21.45 17.81
CA ALA A 119 -6.54 -20.55 16.67
C ALA A 119 -7.88 -20.33 15.95
N GLY A 120 -8.11 -19.09 15.54
CA GLY A 120 -9.30 -18.69 14.80
C GLY A 120 -9.15 -17.26 14.24
N PRO A 121 -10.07 -16.81 13.39
CA PRO A 121 -9.92 -15.54 12.65
C PRO A 121 -9.71 -14.31 13.54
N THR A 122 -10.21 -14.33 14.78
CA THR A 122 -10.13 -13.19 15.73
C THR A 122 -9.28 -13.50 16.97
N ALA A 123 -8.80 -14.73 17.13
CA ALA A 123 -8.09 -15.15 18.35
C ALA A 123 -6.84 -14.31 18.65
N GLY A 124 -6.17 -13.83 17.61
CA GLY A 124 -4.98 -12.98 17.75
C GLY A 124 -5.26 -11.52 18.10
N ASP A 125 -6.50 -11.06 18.00
CA ASP A 125 -6.84 -9.64 18.22
C ASP A 125 -6.49 -9.16 19.63
N THR A 126 -6.68 -10.03 20.64
CA THR A 126 -6.34 -9.73 22.04
C THR A 126 -4.84 -9.50 22.26
N VAL A 127 -4.01 -9.97 21.36
CA VAL A 127 -2.56 -9.78 21.37
C VAL A 127 -2.18 -8.58 20.48
N VAL A 128 -2.73 -8.54 19.28
CA VAL A 128 -2.33 -7.56 18.24
C VAL A 128 -2.83 -6.16 18.55
N VAL A 129 -4.07 -6.00 18.99
CA VAL A 129 -4.67 -4.68 19.23
C VAL A 129 -3.91 -3.88 20.31
N PRO A 130 -3.60 -4.42 21.50
CA PRO A 130 -2.78 -3.71 22.49
C PRO A 130 -1.37 -3.40 21.99
N ALA A 131 -0.71 -4.34 21.31
CA ALA A 131 0.63 -4.14 20.76
C ALA A 131 0.66 -3.04 19.70
N LEU A 132 -0.33 -2.96 18.81
CA LEU A 132 -0.44 -1.88 17.83
C LEU A 132 -0.70 -0.52 18.50
N LYS A 133 -1.54 -0.45 19.53
CA LYS A 133 -1.73 0.79 20.31
C LYS A 133 -0.41 1.29 20.90
N GLN A 134 0.39 0.39 21.45
CA GLN A 134 1.73 0.72 21.96
C GLN A 134 2.69 1.16 20.84
N ALA A 135 2.70 0.47 19.70
CA ALA A 135 3.51 0.82 18.54
C ALA A 135 3.15 2.20 17.96
N LEU A 136 1.86 2.55 17.94
CA LEU A 136 1.40 3.86 17.46
C LEU A 136 1.83 5.02 18.38
N VAL A 137 1.94 4.82 19.69
CA VAL A 137 2.51 5.84 20.59
C VAL A 137 3.95 6.16 20.17
N LEU A 138 4.77 5.13 19.92
CA LEU A 138 6.15 5.31 19.46
C LEU A 138 6.18 5.92 18.04
N ALA A 139 5.37 5.42 17.12
CA ALA A 139 5.31 5.89 15.73
C ALA A 139 4.93 7.37 15.67
N ARG A 140 3.93 7.80 16.45
CA ARG A 140 3.51 9.20 16.54
C ARG A 140 4.63 10.10 17.08
N ALA A 141 5.36 9.68 18.12
CA ALA A 141 6.52 10.41 18.64
C ALA A 141 7.62 10.60 17.58
N LYS A 142 7.70 9.70 16.60
CA LYS A 142 8.63 9.76 15.46
C LYS A 142 8.02 10.35 14.18
N ARG A 143 6.76 10.77 14.21
CA ARG A 143 5.99 11.26 13.05
C ARG A 143 5.90 10.22 11.91
N VAL A 144 5.76 8.95 12.27
CA VAL A 144 5.60 7.81 11.35
C VAL A 144 4.16 7.35 11.40
N LYS A 145 3.50 7.25 10.26
CA LYS A 145 2.19 6.59 10.13
C LYS A 145 2.40 5.09 9.93
N VAL A 146 1.40 4.30 10.31
CA VAL A 146 1.43 2.84 10.14
C VAL A 146 0.29 2.42 9.23
N SER A 147 0.54 1.52 8.30
CA SER A 147 -0.48 0.91 7.45
C SER A 147 -0.32 -0.61 7.48
N LEU A 148 -1.36 -1.32 7.90
CA LEU A 148 -1.35 -2.79 7.89
C LEU A 148 -1.30 -3.28 6.44
N TYR A 149 -0.39 -4.21 6.20
CA TYR A 149 -0.12 -4.77 4.88
C TYR A 149 -0.56 -6.24 4.85
N PRO A 150 -1.68 -6.57 4.17
CA PRO A 150 -2.14 -7.95 4.04
C PRO A 150 -1.17 -8.75 3.18
N HIS A 151 -0.79 -9.95 3.63
CA HIS A 151 0.15 -10.81 2.93
C HIS A 151 -0.30 -12.28 3.03
N ALA A 152 -0.47 -12.94 1.90
CA ALA A 152 -0.85 -14.36 1.83
C ALA A 152 0.06 -15.23 2.69
N GLY A 153 -0.51 -16.09 3.51
CA GLY A 153 0.19 -16.95 4.45
C GLY A 153 0.64 -16.30 5.75
N PHE A 154 0.33 -15.00 5.97
CA PHE A 154 0.53 -14.32 7.24
C PHE A 154 -0.71 -14.41 8.12
N TRP A 155 -0.57 -14.10 9.41
CA TRP A 155 -1.72 -13.95 10.28
C TRP A 155 -2.69 -12.87 9.77
N ALA A 156 -2.15 -11.73 9.31
CA ALA A 156 -2.92 -10.69 8.65
C ALA A 156 -2.84 -10.88 7.12
N GLU A 157 -3.55 -11.88 6.58
CA GLU A 157 -3.45 -12.20 5.16
C GLU A 157 -4.49 -11.51 4.27
N SER A 158 -5.59 -10.99 4.84
CA SER A 158 -6.66 -10.33 4.09
C SER A 158 -6.85 -8.88 4.48
N VAL A 159 -7.39 -8.07 3.55
CA VAL A 159 -7.79 -6.68 3.82
C VAL A 159 -8.85 -6.64 4.92
N ASP A 160 -9.78 -7.58 4.93
CA ASP A 160 -10.82 -7.68 5.96
C ASP A 160 -10.22 -7.85 7.38
N THR A 161 -9.19 -8.71 7.51
CA THR A 161 -8.45 -8.86 8.79
C THR A 161 -7.76 -7.56 9.19
N CYS A 162 -7.04 -6.92 8.25
CA CYS A 162 -6.36 -5.65 8.51
C CYS A 162 -7.37 -4.56 8.92
N LEU A 163 -8.49 -4.45 8.22
CA LEU A 163 -9.53 -3.45 8.50
C LEU A 163 -10.19 -3.68 9.87
N ARG A 164 -10.53 -4.93 10.19
CA ARG A 164 -11.09 -5.31 11.49
C ARG A 164 -10.16 -4.91 12.64
N VAL A 165 -8.87 -5.22 12.51
CA VAL A 165 -7.85 -4.85 13.50
C VAL A 165 -7.69 -3.35 13.59
N ALA A 166 -7.59 -2.65 12.47
CA ALA A 166 -7.46 -1.19 12.45
C ALA A 166 -8.66 -0.48 13.09
N ASN A 167 -9.87 -1.01 12.88
CA ASN A 167 -11.09 -0.52 13.55
C ASN A 167 -11.10 -0.81 15.06
N ALA A 168 -10.59 -1.96 15.49
CA ALA A 168 -10.50 -2.30 16.91
C ALA A 168 -9.41 -1.47 17.66
N VAL A 169 -8.35 -1.10 16.96
CA VAL A 169 -7.34 -0.16 17.48
C VAL A 169 -7.91 1.24 17.60
N ASP A 170 -8.73 1.66 16.63
CA ASP A 170 -9.41 2.96 16.56
C ASP A 170 -8.48 4.16 16.69
N ASP A 171 -7.42 4.17 15.88
CA ASP A 171 -6.44 5.24 15.83
C ASP A 171 -6.33 5.79 14.39
N PRO A 172 -6.38 7.12 14.18
CA PRO A 172 -6.33 7.73 12.84
C PRO A 172 -4.98 7.54 12.13
N ASP A 173 -3.89 7.30 12.87
CA ASP A 173 -2.57 7.06 12.31
C ASP A 173 -2.35 5.60 11.88
N LEU A 174 -3.36 4.71 12.09
CA LEU A 174 -3.36 3.34 11.61
C LEU A 174 -4.27 3.18 10.39
N GLY A 175 -3.66 2.96 9.25
CA GLY A 175 -4.37 2.65 8.01
C GLY A 175 -4.22 1.20 7.58
N VAL A 176 -4.74 0.91 6.39
CA VAL A 176 -4.62 -0.37 5.71
C VAL A 176 -4.13 -0.18 4.28
N THR A 177 -3.51 -1.21 3.72
CA THR A 177 -3.08 -1.30 2.32
C THR A 177 -3.89 -2.37 1.62
N PHE A 178 -4.29 -2.14 0.37
CA PHE A 178 -4.78 -3.19 -0.51
C PHE A 178 -3.65 -3.64 -1.43
N ASN A 179 -3.36 -4.94 -1.48
CA ASN A 179 -2.35 -5.50 -2.36
C ASN A 179 -2.99 -6.49 -3.33
N LEU A 180 -2.95 -6.18 -4.64
CA LEU A 180 -3.65 -6.97 -5.67
C LEU A 180 -3.16 -8.42 -5.73
N CYS A 181 -1.84 -8.68 -5.74
CA CYS A 181 -1.35 -10.05 -5.89
C CYS A 181 -1.71 -10.93 -4.67
N HIS A 182 -1.71 -10.37 -3.47
CA HIS A 182 -2.15 -11.10 -2.29
C HIS A 182 -3.66 -11.28 -2.25
N TRP A 183 -4.43 -10.29 -2.69
CA TRP A 183 -5.87 -10.42 -2.87
C TRP A 183 -6.20 -11.57 -3.82
N LEU A 184 -5.59 -11.60 -5.02
CA LEU A 184 -5.80 -12.66 -5.98
C LEU A 184 -5.41 -14.04 -5.44
N LYS A 185 -4.36 -14.11 -4.62
CA LYS A 185 -3.89 -15.37 -4.01
C LYS A 185 -4.81 -15.89 -2.91
N VAL A 186 -5.38 -15.01 -2.10
CA VAL A 186 -6.19 -15.38 -0.93
C VAL A 186 -7.67 -15.46 -1.27
N GLU A 187 -8.19 -14.43 -1.93
CA GLU A 187 -9.62 -14.25 -2.18
C GLU A 187 -10.06 -14.80 -3.53
N GLY A 188 -9.15 -14.85 -4.51
CA GLY A 188 -9.45 -15.27 -5.88
C GLY A 188 -9.87 -14.11 -6.78
N ALA A 189 -9.71 -14.30 -8.10
CA ALA A 189 -10.09 -13.31 -9.10
C ALA A 189 -11.62 -13.16 -9.25
N GLU A 190 -12.38 -14.13 -8.81
CA GLU A 190 -13.85 -14.14 -8.88
C GLU A 190 -14.51 -13.29 -7.78
N ARG A 191 -13.79 -12.96 -6.69
CA ARG A 191 -14.32 -12.08 -5.65
C ARG A 191 -14.19 -10.63 -6.07
N ASP A 192 -15.31 -9.91 -6.13
CA ASP A 192 -15.32 -8.47 -6.41
C ASP A 192 -14.60 -7.70 -5.28
N PRO A 193 -13.50 -6.96 -5.57
CA PRO A 193 -12.79 -6.18 -4.57
C PRO A 193 -13.47 -4.86 -4.19
N VAL A 194 -14.44 -4.38 -4.98
CA VAL A 194 -15.06 -3.06 -4.80
C VAL A 194 -15.74 -2.90 -3.44
N PRO A 195 -16.52 -3.87 -2.92
CA PRO A 195 -17.12 -3.76 -1.60
C PRO A 195 -16.08 -3.61 -0.48
N VAL A 196 -14.98 -4.37 -0.53
CA VAL A 196 -13.89 -4.30 0.47
C VAL A 196 -13.14 -2.97 0.35
N ILE A 197 -12.85 -2.50 -0.87
CA ILE A 197 -12.23 -1.18 -1.09
C ILE A 197 -13.12 -0.09 -0.49
N LYS A 198 -14.43 -0.09 -0.77
CA LYS A 198 -15.37 0.90 -0.20
C LYS A 198 -15.39 0.88 1.32
N ALA A 199 -15.44 -0.29 1.94
CA ALA A 199 -15.40 -0.43 3.39
C ALA A 199 -14.08 0.09 3.99
N ALA A 200 -12.97 -0.10 3.27
CA ALA A 200 -11.63 0.32 3.71
C ALA A 200 -11.34 1.82 3.48
N LEU A 201 -12.08 2.54 2.62
CA LEU A 201 -11.78 3.93 2.22
C LEU A 201 -11.37 4.86 3.37
N PRO A 202 -12.02 4.86 4.55
CA PRO A 202 -11.63 5.76 5.64
C PRO A 202 -10.23 5.53 6.18
N ARG A 203 -9.65 4.34 5.91
CA ARG A 203 -8.33 3.89 6.39
C ARG A 203 -7.40 3.42 5.28
N LEU A 204 -7.85 3.44 4.01
CA LEU A 204 -7.09 2.90 2.88
C LEU A 204 -6.03 3.90 2.41
N ASN A 205 -4.79 3.66 2.80
CA ASN A 205 -3.67 4.54 2.49
C ASN A 205 -3.08 4.26 1.09
N PHE A 206 -2.99 2.98 0.71
CA PHE A 206 -2.32 2.55 -0.52
C PHE A 206 -3.05 1.40 -1.19
N ILE A 207 -2.98 1.38 -2.52
CA ILE A 207 -3.27 0.19 -3.34
C ILE A 207 -2.01 -0.18 -4.10
N THR A 208 -1.57 -1.45 -4.06
CA THR A 208 -0.50 -1.93 -4.92
C THR A 208 -1.06 -2.85 -6.00
N ILE A 209 -0.50 -2.69 -7.19
CA ILE A 209 -0.90 -3.41 -8.40
C ILE A 209 0.31 -4.00 -9.11
N ASN A 210 0.05 -4.94 -9.97
CA ASN A 210 1.00 -5.59 -10.89
C ASN A 210 0.20 -6.26 -12.01
N GLY A 211 0.85 -6.69 -13.08
CA GLY A 211 0.24 -7.60 -14.03
C GLY A 211 0.02 -8.97 -13.40
N ALA A 212 -1.05 -9.67 -13.77
CA ALA A 212 -1.39 -10.98 -13.25
C ALA A 212 -2.19 -11.79 -14.26
N ASP A 213 -2.16 -13.12 -14.15
CA ASP A 213 -3.11 -13.99 -14.83
C ASP A 213 -4.40 -14.11 -14.00
N GLY A 214 -5.53 -14.24 -14.70
CA GLY A 214 -6.86 -14.49 -14.13
C GLY A 214 -7.16 -15.98 -13.94
N GLY A 215 -8.45 -16.31 -13.76
CA GLY A 215 -8.91 -17.67 -13.51
C GLY A 215 -8.83 -18.08 -12.04
N ASP A 216 -8.56 -19.35 -11.72
CA ASP A 216 -8.41 -19.84 -10.34
C ASP A 216 -7.05 -19.39 -9.75
N THR A 217 -6.96 -18.11 -9.41
CA THR A 217 -5.73 -17.45 -8.99
C THR A 217 -5.18 -17.99 -7.68
N ARG A 218 -6.00 -18.58 -6.82
CA ARG A 218 -5.54 -19.24 -5.58
C ARG A 218 -4.58 -20.38 -5.84
N LYS A 219 -4.69 -21.05 -6.98
CA LYS A 219 -3.80 -22.15 -7.40
C LYS A 219 -2.58 -21.70 -8.17
N LEU A 220 -2.57 -20.47 -8.71
CA LEU A 220 -1.46 -19.99 -9.53
C LEU A 220 -0.18 -19.75 -8.70
N GLY A 221 0.97 -19.92 -9.36
CA GLY A 221 2.28 -19.54 -8.81
C GLY A 221 2.46 -18.02 -8.78
N TRP A 222 3.42 -17.57 -7.99
CA TRP A 222 3.72 -16.14 -7.88
C TRP A 222 4.20 -15.52 -9.20
N ASP A 223 4.84 -16.28 -10.06
CA ASP A 223 5.24 -15.87 -11.42
C ASP A 223 4.04 -15.54 -12.34
N LYS A 224 2.87 -16.08 -12.02
CA LYS A 224 1.60 -15.79 -12.71
C LYS A 224 0.83 -14.67 -12.04
N LEU A 225 1.01 -14.49 -10.76
CA LEU A 225 0.32 -13.46 -9.97
C LEU A 225 1.09 -12.15 -9.86
N ILE A 226 2.38 -12.13 -10.20
CA ILE A 226 3.22 -10.93 -10.18
C ILE A 226 3.99 -10.85 -11.49
N GLN A 227 3.49 -10.03 -12.40
CA GLN A 227 4.05 -9.80 -13.73
C GLN A 227 4.27 -8.29 -13.93
N PRO A 228 5.04 -7.86 -14.94
CA PRO A 228 5.09 -6.47 -15.36
C PRO A 228 3.67 -5.92 -15.57
N LEU A 229 3.43 -4.70 -15.17
CA LEU A 229 2.11 -4.07 -15.35
C LEU A 229 1.78 -4.02 -16.84
N GLY A 230 0.55 -4.39 -17.19
CA GLY A 230 0.10 -4.53 -18.56
C GLY A 230 0.26 -5.93 -19.15
N ARG A 231 0.92 -6.86 -18.46
CA ARG A 231 0.96 -8.29 -18.82
C ARG A 231 -0.04 -9.10 -17.99
N GLY A 232 -0.28 -10.33 -18.45
CA GLY A 232 -1.25 -11.26 -17.87
C GLY A 232 -2.66 -11.04 -18.39
N THR A 233 -3.59 -11.87 -17.93
CA THR A 233 -4.98 -11.92 -18.39
C THR A 233 -5.99 -11.33 -17.42
N PHE A 234 -5.57 -10.97 -16.21
CA PHE A 234 -6.41 -10.24 -15.26
C PHE A 234 -6.53 -8.76 -15.69
N ASP A 235 -7.73 -8.23 -15.74
CA ASP A 235 -7.98 -6.84 -16.16
C ASP A 235 -7.65 -5.83 -15.06
N VAL A 236 -6.35 -5.52 -14.92
CA VAL A 236 -5.85 -4.53 -13.94
C VAL A 236 -6.37 -3.12 -14.27
N LYS A 237 -6.60 -2.79 -15.54
CA LYS A 237 -7.14 -1.48 -15.94
C LYS A 237 -8.54 -1.26 -15.37
N THR A 238 -9.42 -2.23 -15.54
CA THR A 238 -10.77 -2.18 -14.94
C THR A 238 -10.70 -2.17 -13.41
N PHE A 239 -9.78 -2.93 -12.79
CA PHE A 239 -9.57 -2.88 -11.34
C PHE A 239 -9.22 -1.46 -10.87
N VAL A 240 -8.25 -0.78 -11.50
CA VAL A 240 -7.86 0.60 -11.18
C VAL A 240 -9.04 1.57 -11.36
N ALA A 241 -9.77 1.47 -12.47
CA ALA A 241 -10.94 2.29 -12.74
C ALA A 241 -12.03 2.10 -11.67
N ASN A 242 -12.32 0.87 -11.28
CA ASN A 242 -13.30 0.53 -10.26
C ASN A 242 -12.89 1.02 -8.86
N ALA A 243 -11.62 0.91 -8.50
CA ALA A 243 -11.10 1.44 -7.24
C ALA A 243 -11.28 2.97 -7.15
N ARG A 244 -10.99 3.69 -8.24
CA ARG A 244 -11.22 5.14 -8.34
C ARG A 244 -12.71 5.50 -8.31
N ALA A 245 -13.55 4.78 -9.04
CA ALA A 245 -15.00 4.95 -9.03
C ALA A 245 -15.61 4.65 -7.66
N ALA A 246 -15.03 3.72 -6.89
CA ALA A 246 -15.38 3.45 -5.51
C ALA A 246 -15.08 4.60 -4.54
N GLY A 247 -14.22 5.56 -4.95
CA GLY A 247 -13.85 6.73 -4.15
C GLY A 247 -12.38 6.78 -3.72
N TYR A 248 -11.55 5.78 -4.09
CA TYR A 248 -10.14 5.81 -3.74
C TYR A 248 -9.39 6.95 -4.46
N ARG A 249 -8.66 7.76 -3.68
CA ARG A 249 -7.86 8.91 -4.17
C ARG A 249 -6.38 8.84 -3.76
N GLY A 250 -5.99 7.77 -3.06
CA GLY A 250 -4.61 7.55 -2.66
C GLY A 250 -3.70 7.12 -3.82
N PRO A 251 -2.39 6.95 -3.55
CA PRO A 251 -1.42 6.52 -4.55
C PRO A 251 -1.53 5.03 -4.87
N PHE A 252 -1.26 4.68 -6.13
CA PHE A 252 -1.03 3.30 -6.55
C PHE A 252 0.46 2.98 -6.55
N GLY A 253 0.82 1.74 -6.21
CA GLY A 253 2.20 1.27 -6.22
C GLY A 253 2.40 0.04 -7.08
N PHE A 254 3.56 -0.08 -7.72
CA PHE A 254 3.93 -1.25 -8.50
C PHE A 254 4.69 -2.27 -7.64
N GLN A 255 4.12 -3.47 -7.51
CA GLN A 255 4.74 -4.64 -6.89
C GLN A 255 5.44 -5.48 -7.97
N GLY A 256 6.78 -5.56 -7.92
CA GLY A 256 7.58 -6.27 -8.92
C GLY A 256 8.39 -7.44 -8.36
N TYR A 257 7.92 -8.08 -7.28
CA TYR A 257 8.64 -9.17 -6.62
C TYR A 257 8.95 -10.33 -7.57
N ALA A 258 10.21 -10.79 -7.55
CA ALA A 258 10.73 -11.92 -8.30
C ALA A 258 10.64 -11.83 -9.84
N ILE A 259 10.26 -10.70 -10.42
CA ILE A 259 10.31 -10.50 -11.87
C ILE A 259 11.76 -10.49 -12.35
N LYS A 260 12.10 -11.41 -13.25
CA LYS A 260 13.47 -11.57 -13.81
C LYS A 260 13.63 -10.71 -15.06
N MET A 261 13.70 -9.39 -14.87
CA MET A 261 13.95 -8.41 -15.92
C MET A 261 15.02 -7.41 -15.45
N ASP A 262 15.66 -6.73 -16.40
CA ASP A 262 16.44 -5.53 -16.10
C ASP A 262 15.54 -4.50 -15.38
N PRO A 263 15.96 -3.93 -14.24
CA PRO A 263 15.10 -3.06 -13.46
C PRO A 263 14.64 -1.81 -14.22
N LYS A 264 15.49 -1.17 -15.04
CA LYS A 264 15.10 0.01 -15.80
C LYS A 264 14.09 -0.35 -16.89
N ALA A 265 14.28 -1.47 -17.57
CA ALA A 265 13.35 -1.97 -18.58
C ALA A 265 11.99 -2.31 -17.96
N LEU A 266 11.97 -2.99 -16.80
CA LEU A 266 10.76 -3.32 -16.05
C LEU A 266 10.00 -2.05 -15.64
N LEU A 267 10.68 -1.08 -15.07
CA LEU A 267 10.08 0.18 -14.63
C LEU A 267 9.54 1.00 -15.81
N LYS A 268 10.26 1.01 -16.95
CA LYS A 268 9.80 1.69 -18.16
C LYS A 268 8.51 1.07 -18.70
N GLU A 269 8.48 -0.24 -18.92
CA GLU A 269 7.30 -0.96 -19.40
C GLU A 269 6.10 -0.75 -18.46
N THR A 270 6.33 -0.84 -17.15
CA THR A 270 5.30 -0.61 -16.13
C THR A 270 4.73 0.81 -16.18
N MET A 271 5.57 1.84 -16.32
CA MET A 271 5.10 3.22 -16.41
C MET A 271 4.32 3.49 -17.71
N GLU A 272 4.73 2.89 -18.82
CA GLU A 272 3.99 2.98 -20.09
C GLU A 272 2.59 2.38 -19.95
N ALA A 273 2.49 1.18 -19.35
CA ALA A 273 1.21 0.54 -19.06
C ALA A 273 0.34 1.38 -18.12
N TRP A 274 0.93 1.91 -17.02
CA TRP A 274 0.23 2.78 -16.08
C TRP A 274 -0.38 4.02 -16.76
N LYS A 275 0.41 4.72 -17.57
CA LYS A 275 -0.07 5.89 -18.34
C LYS A 275 -1.24 5.54 -19.27
N GLY A 276 -1.29 4.32 -19.78
CA GLY A 276 -2.42 3.80 -20.58
C GLY A 276 -3.68 3.47 -19.77
N MET A 277 -3.55 3.23 -18.47
CA MET A 277 -4.67 2.89 -17.59
C MET A 277 -5.39 4.11 -17.03
N VAL A 278 -4.67 5.23 -16.80
CA VAL A 278 -5.20 6.41 -16.10
C VAL A 278 -5.55 7.58 -17.04
N LYS A 279 -5.37 7.40 -18.33
CA LYS A 279 -5.90 8.29 -19.38
C LYS A 279 -7.41 8.06 -19.54
#